data_99eb52a9cd8fdeebeb3b7a369a489078
#
_entry.id   99eb52a9cd8fdeebeb3b7a369a489078
#
_cell.length_a   1.000
_cell.length_b   1.000
_cell.length_c   1.000
_cell.angle_alpha   90.00
_cell.angle_beta   90.00
_cell.angle_gamma   90.00
#
_symmetry.space_group_name_H-M   'P 1'
#
loop_
_entity.id
_entity.type
_entity.pdbx_description
1 polymer ?
#
loop_
_entity_poly.entity_id
_entity_poly.type
_entity_poly.pdbx_seq_one_letter_code
_entity_poly.pdbx_strand_id
1 'polypeptide(L)'
;NTQATSLLYTLGHTVEPSNANLAAAGVNYLNQFLRIDLGQRDTSLVIHDGCGLCTQNRLSPEALGAVLIYGYQHKDIYKQLMQNLSISGVDGTLRHLVSDPRMRGRIHGKTGTLSHPYGISSLAGYCRGNDGHELAFVLLNSDMSVLDAHVLQRNLCKALTNN
;
A
#
# COMPACT_ATOMS: atom_id res chain seq x y z
N ASN A 1 -0.59 10.45 8.11
CA ASN A 1 -1.60 10.97 7.16
C ASN A 1 -1.23 12.37 6.65
N THR A 2 -0.85 13.31 7.52
CA THR A 2 -0.51 14.70 7.14
C THR A 2 0.57 14.75 6.06
N GLN A 3 1.66 14.00 6.20
CA GLN A 3 2.74 13.94 5.21
C GLN A 3 2.25 13.44 3.84
N ALA A 4 1.43 12.38 3.80
CA ALA A 4 0.90 11.87 2.54
C ALA A 4 -0.03 12.89 1.87
N THR A 5 -0.84 13.60 2.65
CA THR A 5 -1.66 14.71 2.14
C THR A 5 -0.77 15.85 1.60
N SER A 6 0.27 16.24 2.34
CA SER A 6 1.20 17.28 1.86
C SER A 6 1.90 16.89 0.57
N LEU A 7 2.31 15.62 0.43
CA LEU A 7 2.88 15.11 -0.82
C LEU A 7 1.89 15.21 -1.99
N LEU A 8 0.60 14.92 -1.76
CA LEU A 8 -0.44 15.07 -2.77
C LEU A 8 -0.56 16.52 -3.24
N TYR A 9 -0.55 17.49 -2.32
CA TYR A 9 -0.57 18.92 -2.67
C TYR A 9 0.70 19.33 -3.45
N THR A 10 1.87 18.86 -3.03
CA THR A 10 3.13 19.11 -3.73
C THR A 10 3.09 18.54 -5.15
N LEU A 11 2.57 17.32 -5.32
CA LEU A 11 2.36 16.70 -6.61
C LEU A 11 1.43 17.57 -7.49
N GLY A 12 0.28 17.98 -6.95
CA GLY A 12 -0.67 18.85 -7.65
C GLY A 12 -0.03 20.16 -8.10
N HIS A 13 0.77 20.80 -7.24
CA HIS A 13 1.51 22.02 -7.61
C HIS A 13 2.55 21.75 -8.70
N THR A 14 3.21 20.59 -8.67
CA THR A 14 4.23 20.24 -9.67
C THR A 14 3.61 20.04 -11.06
N VAL A 15 2.44 19.38 -11.13
CA VAL A 15 1.81 19.04 -12.41
C VAL A 15 0.93 20.17 -12.96
N GLU A 16 0.29 20.93 -12.07
CA GLU A 16 -0.58 22.06 -12.42
C GLU A 16 -0.36 23.26 -11.48
N PRO A 17 0.75 24.02 -11.61
CA PRO A 17 1.10 25.09 -10.67
C PRO A 17 0.03 26.18 -10.52
N SER A 18 -0.75 26.43 -11.57
CA SER A 18 -1.79 27.47 -11.61
C SER A 18 -3.17 26.98 -11.16
N ASN A 19 -3.32 25.71 -10.80
CA ASN A 19 -4.60 25.16 -10.38
C ASN A 19 -4.96 25.68 -8.98
N ALA A 20 -6.14 26.26 -8.84
CA ALA A 20 -6.64 26.74 -7.55
C ALA A 20 -6.91 25.59 -6.55
N ASN A 21 -7.08 24.36 -7.04
CA ASN A 21 -7.29 23.16 -6.22
C ASN A 21 -6.18 22.13 -6.45
N LEU A 22 -5.07 22.34 -5.75
CA LEU A 22 -3.88 21.47 -5.86
C LEU A 22 -4.15 20.01 -5.44
N ALA A 23 -5.05 19.80 -4.48
CA ALA A 23 -5.42 18.44 -4.09
C ALA A 23 -6.10 17.69 -5.24
N ALA A 24 -7.04 18.34 -5.93
CA ALA A 24 -7.71 17.76 -7.09
C ALA A 24 -6.72 17.50 -8.23
N ALA A 25 -5.79 18.41 -8.50
CA ALA A 25 -4.74 18.22 -9.51
C ALA A 25 -3.87 16.99 -9.18
N GLY A 26 -3.45 16.84 -7.92
CA GLY A 26 -2.68 15.68 -7.48
C GLY A 26 -3.48 14.37 -7.58
N VAL A 27 -4.74 14.36 -7.18
CA VAL A 27 -5.65 13.20 -7.31
C VAL A 27 -5.83 12.82 -8.78
N ASN A 28 -6.07 13.79 -9.65
CA ASN A 28 -6.22 13.55 -11.09
C ASN A 28 -4.97 12.90 -11.67
N TYR A 29 -3.79 13.40 -11.30
CA TYR A 29 -2.52 12.81 -11.72
C TYR A 29 -2.37 11.36 -11.25
N LEU A 30 -2.66 11.06 -9.98
CA LEU A 30 -2.59 9.69 -9.47
C LEU A 30 -3.55 8.74 -10.21
N ASN A 31 -4.77 9.20 -10.51
CA ASN A 31 -5.72 8.41 -11.30
C ASN A 31 -5.24 8.20 -12.75
N GLN A 32 -4.60 9.20 -13.36
CA GLN A 32 -3.97 9.06 -14.68
C GLN A 32 -2.79 8.08 -14.63
N PHE A 33 -1.93 8.18 -13.63
CA PHE A 33 -0.81 7.25 -13.44
C PHE A 33 -1.27 5.79 -13.37
N LEU A 34 -2.32 5.50 -12.59
CA LEU A 34 -2.89 4.15 -12.54
C LEU A 34 -3.35 3.68 -13.93
N ARG A 35 -4.02 4.53 -14.69
CA ARG A 35 -4.63 4.15 -15.98
C ARG A 35 -3.62 4.09 -17.11
N ILE A 36 -2.75 5.08 -17.22
CA ILE A 36 -1.85 5.26 -18.37
C ILE A 36 -0.54 4.53 -18.11
N ASP A 37 0.15 4.86 -17.01
CA ASP A 37 1.50 4.36 -16.75
C ASP A 37 1.47 2.90 -16.26
N LEU A 38 0.47 2.54 -15.45
CA LEU A 38 0.32 1.18 -14.93
C LEU A 38 -0.69 0.33 -15.72
N GLY A 39 -1.32 0.88 -16.76
CA GLY A 39 -2.19 0.16 -17.68
C GLY A 39 -3.47 -0.40 -17.04
N GLN A 40 -3.93 0.16 -15.90
CA GLN A 40 -5.12 -0.32 -15.21
C GLN A 40 -6.38 0.05 -15.98
N ARG A 41 -7.12 -0.95 -16.46
CA ARG A 41 -8.30 -0.77 -17.32
C ARG A 41 -9.62 -0.72 -16.55
N ASP A 42 -9.61 -1.12 -15.28
CA ASP A 42 -10.80 -1.09 -14.43
C ASP A 42 -11.21 0.37 -14.15
N THR A 43 -12.34 0.77 -14.71
CA THR A 43 -12.89 2.14 -14.58
C THR A 43 -13.47 2.40 -13.19
N SER A 44 -13.68 1.38 -12.36
CA SER A 44 -14.13 1.52 -10.98
C SER A 44 -13.02 1.97 -10.02
N LEU A 45 -11.75 1.89 -10.44
CA LEU A 45 -10.60 2.36 -9.65
C LEU A 45 -10.63 3.87 -9.54
N VAL A 46 -10.65 4.38 -8.32
CA VAL A 46 -10.69 5.82 -8.03
C VAL A 46 -9.90 6.13 -6.76
N ILE A 47 -9.03 7.14 -6.85
CA ILE A 47 -8.34 7.76 -5.71
C ILE A 47 -9.02 9.10 -5.45
N HIS A 48 -9.35 9.38 -4.19
CA HIS A 48 -9.95 10.64 -3.74
C HIS A 48 -9.04 11.43 -2.80
N ASP A 49 -8.08 10.77 -2.15
CA ASP A 49 -7.15 11.42 -1.22
C ASP A 49 -5.74 10.80 -1.28
N GLY A 50 -4.78 11.49 -0.65
CA GLY A 50 -3.40 11.02 -0.56
C GLY A 50 -3.10 10.16 0.67
N CYS A 51 -3.98 10.17 1.68
CA CYS A 51 -3.71 9.50 2.95
C CYS A 51 -4.48 8.20 3.18
N GLY A 52 -5.43 7.88 2.31
CA GLY A 52 -6.21 6.64 2.37
C GLY A 52 -7.32 6.64 3.42
N LEU A 53 -7.75 7.82 3.93
CA LEU A 53 -8.85 7.92 4.89
C LEU A 53 -10.22 8.07 4.22
N CYS A 54 -10.25 8.48 2.96
CA CYS A 54 -11.50 8.60 2.22
C CYS A 54 -12.09 7.21 1.94
N THR A 55 -13.26 6.94 2.48
CA THR A 55 -13.97 5.66 2.30
C THR A 55 -14.52 5.45 0.89
N GLN A 56 -14.42 6.47 0.03
CA GLN A 56 -14.79 6.39 -1.38
C GLN A 56 -13.63 5.96 -2.27
N ASN A 57 -12.39 5.87 -1.75
CA ASN A 57 -11.28 5.26 -2.50
C ASN A 57 -11.66 3.84 -2.92
N ARG A 58 -11.38 3.52 -4.17
CA ARG A 58 -11.61 2.20 -4.74
C ARG A 58 -10.34 1.74 -5.45
N LEU A 59 -9.71 0.74 -4.88
CA LEU A 59 -8.50 0.12 -5.41
C LEU A 59 -8.67 -1.40 -5.40
N SER A 60 -8.14 -2.07 -6.41
CA SER A 60 -8.06 -3.52 -6.44
C SER A 60 -6.67 -4.00 -5.98
N PRO A 61 -6.55 -5.27 -5.55
CA PRO A 61 -5.24 -5.87 -5.28
C PRO A 61 -4.30 -5.81 -6.49
N GLU A 62 -4.83 -5.98 -7.70
CA GLU A 62 -4.07 -5.90 -8.96
C GLU A 62 -3.50 -4.49 -9.19
N ALA A 63 -4.31 -3.45 -8.97
CA ALA A 63 -3.88 -2.08 -9.15
C ALA A 63 -2.76 -1.71 -8.17
N LEU A 64 -2.91 -2.09 -6.89
CA LEU A 64 -1.88 -1.83 -5.89
C LEU A 64 -0.64 -2.72 -6.10
N GLY A 65 -0.84 -3.96 -6.58
CA GLY A 65 0.23 -4.85 -7.02
C GLY A 65 1.05 -4.25 -8.16
N ALA A 66 0.38 -3.63 -9.16
CA ALA A 66 1.06 -2.94 -10.25
C ALA A 66 1.91 -1.76 -9.74
N VAL A 67 1.44 -1.01 -8.74
CA VAL A 67 2.24 0.05 -8.08
C VAL A 67 3.50 -0.53 -7.42
N LEU A 68 3.38 -1.66 -6.71
CA LEU A 68 4.53 -2.32 -6.08
C LEU A 68 5.51 -2.85 -7.13
N ILE A 69 5.03 -3.48 -8.20
CA ILE A 69 5.87 -3.96 -9.30
C ILE A 69 6.60 -2.78 -9.97
N TYR A 70 5.89 -1.68 -10.25
CA TYR A 70 6.50 -0.46 -10.76
C TYR A 70 7.62 0.04 -9.84
N GLY A 71 7.34 0.09 -8.53
CA GLY A 71 8.35 0.46 -7.52
C GLY A 71 9.57 -0.44 -7.57
N TYR A 72 9.38 -1.76 -7.65
CA TYR A 72 10.47 -2.75 -7.75
C TYR A 72 11.32 -2.59 -9.02
N GLN A 73 10.69 -2.29 -10.15
CA GLN A 73 11.37 -2.07 -11.44
C GLN A 73 12.21 -0.80 -11.46
N HIS A 74 11.90 0.18 -10.59
CA HIS A 74 12.61 1.45 -10.47
C HIS A 74 13.46 1.45 -9.19
N LYS A 75 14.76 1.13 -9.32
CA LYS A 75 15.68 0.86 -8.19
C LYS A 75 15.69 1.94 -7.12
N ASP A 76 15.63 3.21 -7.51
CA ASP A 76 15.63 4.32 -6.56
C ASP A 76 14.32 4.39 -5.76
N ILE A 77 13.18 4.15 -6.42
CA ILE A 77 11.86 4.06 -5.77
C ILE A 77 11.85 2.85 -4.83
N TYR A 78 12.29 1.69 -5.31
CA TYR A 78 12.35 0.47 -4.51
C TYR A 78 13.18 0.65 -3.24
N LYS A 79 14.37 1.25 -3.37
CA LYS A 79 15.24 1.55 -2.22
C LYS A 79 14.52 2.42 -1.19
N GLN A 80 13.83 3.47 -1.63
CA GLN A 80 13.06 4.34 -0.75
C GLN A 80 11.89 3.59 -0.08
N LEU A 81 11.16 2.75 -0.82
CA LEU A 81 10.10 1.93 -0.25
C LEU A 81 10.64 1.00 0.84
N MET A 82 11.72 0.27 0.57
CA MET A 82 12.33 -0.66 1.53
C MET A 82 12.84 0.03 2.80
N GLN A 83 13.27 1.30 2.71
CA GLN A 83 13.72 2.09 3.87
C GLN A 83 12.58 2.67 4.71
N ASN A 84 11.38 2.83 4.12
CA ASN A 84 10.26 3.53 4.76
C ASN A 84 9.07 2.63 5.10
N LEU A 85 9.00 1.41 4.56
CA LEU A 85 7.99 0.43 4.94
C LEU A 85 8.29 -0.16 6.32
N SER A 86 7.24 -0.43 7.10
CA SER A 86 7.37 -1.14 8.39
C SER A 86 7.94 -2.54 8.18
N ILE A 87 8.77 -3.00 9.12
CA ILE A 87 9.48 -4.28 9.03
C ILE A 87 8.93 -5.26 10.06
N SER A 88 8.57 -6.47 9.61
CA SER A 88 8.01 -7.53 10.47
C SER A 88 8.90 -7.84 11.67
N GLY A 89 8.31 -7.80 12.87
CA GLY A 89 8.98 -8.07 14.14
C GLY A 89 10.07 -7.06 14.53
N VAL A 90 10.26 -5.96 13.76
CA VAL A 90 11.33 -4.97 13.99
C VAL A 90 10.76 -3.61 14.34
N ASP A 91 9.97 -3.01 13.45
CA ASP A 91 9.48 -1.64 13.64
C ASP A 91 8.06 -1.41 13.13
N GLY A 92 7.58 -0.18 13.34
CA GLY A 92 6.29 0.30 12.88
C GLY A 92 5.13 -0.61 13.27
N THR A 93 4.10 -0.62 12.43
CA THR A 93 2.88 -1.42 12.69
C THR A 93 3.13 -2.92 12.57
N LEU A 94 4.11 -3.35 11.78
CA LEU A 94 4.43 -4.77 11.60
C LEU A 94 5.25 -5.35 12.76
N ARG A 95 5.79 -4.53 13.66
CA ARG A 95 6.51 -5.00 14.84
C ARG A 95 5.67 -5.98 15.66
N HIS A 96 4.38 -5.70 15.81
CA HIS A 96 3.45 -6.50 16.62
C HIS A 96 2.48 -7.33 15.79
N LEU A 97 2.05 -6.81 14.63
CA LEU A 97 1.13 -7.51 13.75
C LEU A 97 1.74 -8.80 13.19
N VAL A 98 3.01 -8.77 12.79
CA VAL A 98 3.74 -9.91 12.23
C VAL A 98 4.99 -10.16 13.09
N SER A 99 4.77 -10.70 14.29
CA SER A 99 5.80 -10.85 15.34
C SER A 99 6.42 -12.26 15.43
N ASP A 100 6.01 -13.23 14.58
CA ASP A 100 6.62 -14.58 14.57
C ASP A 100 8.12 -14.46 14.25
N PRO A 101 9.02 -15.02 15.10
CA PRO A 101 10.46 -14.91 14.88
C PRO A 101 10.94 -15.38 13.50
N ARG A 102 10.23 -16.35 12.90
CA ARG A 102 10.56 -16.88 11.56
C ARG A 102 10.33 -15.87 10.44
N MET A 103 9.44 -14.90 10.66
CA MET A 103 9.11 -13.83 9.71
C MET A 103 9.88 -12.54 10.01
N ARG A 104 10.66 -12.48 11.10
CA ARG A 104 11.37 -11.27 11.52
C ARG A 104 12.30 -10.76 10.41
N GLY A 105 12.12 -9.49 10.04
CA GLY A 105 12.95 -8.82 9.03
C GLY A 105 12.67 -9.22 7.58
N ARG A 106 11.69 -10.12 7.32
CA ARG A 106 11.46 -10.69 6.00
C ARG A 106 10.32 -10.04 5.23
N ILE A 107 9.51 -9.25 5.90
CA ILE A 107 8.36 -8.56 5.32
C ILE A 107 8.52 -7.06 5.53
N HIS A 108 8.44 -6.30 4.46
CA HIS A 108 8.38 -4.85 4.44
C HIS A 108 7.02 -4.42 3.93
N GLY A 109 6.21 -3.78 4.76
CA GLY A 109 4.82 -3.52 4.38
C GLY A 109 4.20 -2.29 5.02
N LYS A 110 3.14 -1.83 4.39
CA LYS A 110 2.26 -0.76 4.87
C LYS A 110 0.90 -1.34 5.22
N THR A 111 0.46 -1.08 6.44
CA THR A 111 -0.89 -1.41 6.90
C THR A 111 -1.86 -0.26 6.63
N GLY A 112 -3.13 -0.58 6.46
CA GLY A 112 -4.24 0.36 6.49
C GLY A 112 -5.36 -0.20 7.35
N THR A 113 -5.99 0.63 8.18
CA THR A 113 -7.11 0.20 9.02
C THR A 113 -8.13 1.32 9.16
N LEU A 114 -9.37 1.02 8.77
CA LEU A 114 -10.56 1.78 9.10
C LEU A 114 -11.50 0.79 9.81
N SER A 115 -11.50 0.84 11.15
CA SER A 115 -12.23 -0.12 11.96
C SER A 115 -13.75 0.09 11.87
N HIS A 116 -14.45 0.10 12.96
CA HIS A 116 -15.90 0.31 12.96
C HIS A 116 -16.26 1.73 12.46
N PRO A 117 -17.31 1.89 11.60
CA PRO A 117 -18.20 0.83 11.07
C PRO A 117 -17.69 0.15 9.79
N TYR A 118 -16.54 0.50 9.27
CA TYR A 118 -16.12 0.15 7.89
C TYR A 118 -15.53 -1.26 7.75
N GLY A 119 -14.96 -1.84 8.83
CA GLY A 119 -14.40 -3.17 8.80
C GLY A 119 -13.30 -3.37 7.74
N ILE A 120 -12.50 -2.31 7.47
CA ILE A 120 -11.44 -2.35 6.47
C ILE A 120 -10.09 -2.57 7.14
N SER A 121 -9.35 -3.56 6.65
CA SER A 121 -7.96 -3.80 7.03
C SER A 121 -7.16 -4.23 5.82
N SER A 122 -6.01 -3.60 5.59
CA SER A 122 -5.15 -3.87 4.45
C SER A 122 -3.70 -4.04 4.87
N LEU A 123 -2.96 -4.82 4.09
CA LEU A 123 -1.53 -4.97 4.20
C LEU A 123 -0.95 -5.20 2.79
N ALA A 124 0.01 -4.37 2.40
CA ALA A 124 0.67 -4.50 1.11
C ALA A 124 2.17 -4.21 1.24
N GLY A 125 2.98 -4.85 0.41
CA GLY A 125 4.42 -4.66 0.45
C GLY A 125 5.20 -5.77 -0.23
N TYR A 126 6.39 -6.02 0.29
CA TYR A 126 7.32 -7.03 -0.23
C TYR A 126 7.69 -8.04 0.86
N CYS A 127 7.92 -9.28 0.46
CA CYS A 127 8.46 -10.30 1.36
C CYS A 127 9.49 -11.17 0.65
N ARG A 128 10.45 -11.69 1.43
CA ARG A 128 11.45 -12.64 0.91
C ARG A 128 11.07 -14.06 1.31
N GLY A 129 10.86 -14.92 0.32
CA GLY A 129 10.66 -16.35 0.48
C GLY A 129 11.89 -17.10 0.98
N ASN A 130 11.76 -18.39 1.33
CA ASN A 130 12.87 -19.23 1.75
C ASN A 130 13.83 -19.54 0.60
N ASP A 131 13.33 -19.57 -0.63
CA ASP A 131 14.10 -19.74 -1.85
C ASP A 131 14.92 -18.49 -2.25
N GLY A 132 14.76 -17.38 -1.49
CA GLY A 132 15.43 -16.11 -1.73
C GLY A 132 14.74 -15.21 -2.73
N HIS A 133 13.63 -15.64 -3.36
CA HIS A 133 12.83 -14.78 -4.22
C HIS A 133 12.13 -13.67 -3.42
N GLU A 134 12.03 -12.53 -4.05
CA GLU A 134 11.28 -11.39 -3.53
C GLU A 134 9.89 -11.35 -4.16
N LEU A 135 8.87 -11.28 -3.32
CA LEU A 135 7.47 -11.30 -3.71
C LEU A 135 6.83 -9.95 -3.34
N ALA A 136 6.12 -9.33 -4.26
CA ALA A 136 5.18 -8.27 -3.94
C ALA A 136 3.83 -8.91 -3.56
N PHE A 137 3.19 -8.40 -2.52
CA PHE A 137 1.89 -8.91 -2.09
C PHE A 137 0.94 -7.78 -1.69
N VAL A 138 -0.37 -8.03 -1.88
CA VAL A 138 -1.45 -7.12 -1.53
C VAL A 138 -2.60 -7.90 -0.90
N LEU A 139 -3.00 -7.50 0.28
CA LEU A 139 -4.14 -8.04 1.03
C LEU A 139 -5.09 -6.88 1.35
N LEU A 140 -6.27 -6.89 0.73
CA LEU A 140 -7.34 -5.93 0.98
C LEU A 140 -8.52 -6.68 1.58
N ASN A 141 -8.82 -6.40 2.84
CA ASN A 141 -9.93 -7.00 3.56
C ASN A 141 -11.00 -5.93 3.84
N SER A 142 -12.25 -6.25 3.56
CA SER A 142 -13.43 -5.43 3.87
C SER A 142 -14.53 -6.29 4.47
N ASP A 143 -15.48 -5.65 5.14
CA ASP A 143 -16.67 -6.28 5.71
C ASP A 143 -16.38 -7.41 6.71
N MET A 144 -15.25 -7.31 7.42
CA MET A 144 -14.86 -8.27 8.45
C MET A 144 -14.28 -7.56 9.68
N SER A 145 -14.19 -8.26 10.80
CA SER A 145 -13.55 -7.70 11.98
C SER A 145 -12.05 -7.48 11.70
N VAL A 146 -11.50 -6.38 12.23
CA VAL A 146 -10.06 -6.10 12.11
C VAL A 146 -9.22 -7.22 12.72
N LEU A 147 -9.71 -7.88 13.78
CA LEU A 147 -9.01 -9.00 14.41
C LEU A 147 -8.91 -10.21 13.48
N ASP A 148 -10.02 -10.57 12.81
CA ASP A 148 -10.04 -11.67 11.84
C ASP A 148 -9.16 -11.37 10.64
N ALA A 149 -9.23 -10.12 10.12
CA ALA A 149 -8.35 -9.67 9.06
C ALA A 149 -6.86 -9.80 9.45
N HIS A 150 -6.50 -9.41 10.67
CA HIS A 150 -5.13 -9.56 11.17
C HIS A 150 -4.69 -11.03 11.30
N VAL A 151 -5.61 -11.95 11.70
CA VAL A 151 -5.32 -13.39 11.73
C VAL A 151 -5.03 -13.89 10.30
N LEU A 152 -5.90 -13.52 9.34
CA LEU A 152 -5.73 -13.88 7.93
C LEU A 152 -4.40 -13.35 7.38
N GLN A 153 -4.12 -12.06 7.59
CA GLN A 153 -2.89 -11.41 7.14
C GLN A 153 -1.64 -12.10 7.69
N ARG A 154 -1.60 -12.45 8.99
CA ARG A 154 -0.48 -13.20 9.58
C ARG A 154 -0.29 -14.57 8.94
N ASN A 155 -1.38 -15.30 8.72
CA ASN A 155 -1.32 -16.64 8.13
C ASN A 155 -0.81 -16.59 6.68
N LEU A 156 -1.27 -15.62 5.90
CA LEU A 156 -0.79 -15.40 4.53
C LEU A 156 0.69 -14.97 4.51
N CYS A 157 1.09 -14.04 5.39
CA CYS A 157 2.50 -13.66 5.54
C CYS A 157 3.39 -14.87 5.85
N LYS A 158 2.91 -15.78 6.73
CA LYS A 158 3.62 -17.01 7.07
C LYS A 158 3.73 -17.94 5.86
N ALA A 159 2.66 -18.08 5.07
CA ALA A 159 2.70 -18.89 3.85
C ALA A 159 3.70 -18.31 2.83
N LEU A 160 3.65 -17.00 2.57
CA LEU A 160 4.54 -16.31 1.65
C LEU A 160 6.03 -16.43 2.03
N THR A 161 6.34 -16.38 3.33
CA THR A 161 7.73 -16.50 3.80
C THR A 161 8.23 -17.93 3.86
N ASN A 162 7.35 -18.94 3.80
CA ASN A 162 7.72 -20.36 3.77
C ASN A 162 7.87 -20.91 2.35
N ASN A 163 7.55 -20.12 1.36
CA ASN A 163 7.66 -20.49 -0.07
C ASN A 163 9.11 -20.46 -0.56
#